data_fc31e56318e67a00a3a6200f26175d39
#
_entry.id   fc31e56318e67a00a3a6200f26175d39
#
_cell.length_a   1.000
_cell.length_b   1.000
_cell.length_c   1.000
_cell.angle_alpha   90.00
_cell.angle_beta   90.00
_cell.angle_gamma   90.00
#
_symmetry.space_group_name_H-M   'P 1'
#
loop_
_entity.id
_entity.type
_entity.pdbx_description
1 polymer ?
#
loop_
_entity_poly.entity_id
_entity_poly.type
_entity_poly.pdbx_seq_one_letter_code
_entity_poly.pdbx_strand_id
1 'polypeptide(L)'
;RNASFAVINEELEEVGTIHVDEQAACYEIFTPKLRIRVNKSPMSLQIFDKYQKLLFSDYADKAHVSEGTKKVEYKVLRRDEHFFGLGEKAGKMDRRGESYKMWNSDKPCYSVVEDPLYKSIPFFMSNYRYGIFLDNTYKTEFKFGTESRDYYSFEAPNGEMVYYFIFGKDYKEIISQYVRLTGKPIMPPKWALGFAQCRGLLTSEKLSREIAEGYRKRGIPCDIIYQDIGWTEYLQDFEWRKGNYENPRKMLSDLKEMGFKVVVSQDPVIAQANKKQWEEADRLGYFVKDNTNGKSYDMPWPWGGNCGVVDFTLPAVADWWGTYQQKPIDDGVSGFWTDMGEPAWSNEEQTERLVMKHHLGMHDEIHNVYGLTWDKVVKEQFEKRNPDRRVFQMTRAAYAGLQRYTFGWTGDSGNGDDVLQGWGQLANQIPVMLSAGLGLIPFSSCDITGYCGDIEDYPAMAELYTRWIQFGAFNPLSRIHHEGDNPVEPWLFGPEAEKNAKAAIELKYRLLPYIYTYAREAYDTGLPIMRPLFLEYPMDMETFSTDAQFLFGRELLVAPVVKKGARTKNVYLPEGTWIDYNNKQTVYTGEQWTTVDAPLSSIPMFVKQGSIIPTMPVMNYTHEKPV
;
A
#
# COMPACT_ATOMS: atom_id res chain seq x y z
N ARG A 1 -0.64 -17.84 20.62
CA ARG A 1 -1.86 -17.01 20.51
C ARG A 1 -2.92 -17.78 19.73
N ASN A 2 -4.13 -17.86 20.24
CA ASN A 2 -5.23 -18.60 19.57
C ASN A 2 -5.98 -17.77 18.51
N ALA A 3 -5.51 -16.57 18.17
CA ALA A 3 -6.16 -15.69 17.19
C ALA A 3 -5.14 -14.92 16.38
N SER A 4 -5.28 -14.96 15.06
CA SER A 4 -4.51 -14.17 14.11
C SER A 4 -5.06 -12.74 14.00
N PHE A 5 -4.21 -11.77 13.69
CA PHE A 5 -4.63 -10.44 13.29
C PHE A 5 -5.06 -10.38 11.82
N ALA A 6 -4.50 -11.23 10.98
CA ALA A 6 -4.72 -11.26 9.54
C ALA A 6 -5.80 -12.26 9.12
N VAL A 7 -5.75 -13.48 9.65
CA VAL A 7 -6.68 -14.55 9.28
C VAL A 7 -8.03 -14.35 9.97
N ILE A 8 -9.10 -14.34 9.18
CA ILE A 8 -10.47 -14.15 9.68
C ILE A 8 -11.36 -15.36 9.40
N ASN A 9 -10.91 -16.28 8.59
CA ASN A 9 -11.67 -17.45 8.19
C ASN A 9 -10.80 -18.70 8.35
N GLU A 10 -10.84 -19.29 9.52
CA GLU A 10 -10.11 -20.53 9.81
C GLU A 10 -10.91 -21.76 9.31
N GLU A 11 -12.22 -21.67 9.26
CA GLU A 11 -13.11 -22.67 8.69
C GLU A 11 -13.29 -22.39 7.19
N LEU A 12 -12.32 -22.78 6.39
CA LEU A 12 -12.45 -22.77 4.95
C LEU A 12 -13.48 -23.84 4.56
N GLU A 13 -14.40 -23.53 3.63
CA GLU A 13 -15.41 -24.45 3.11
C GLU A 13 -14.83 -25.85 2.84
N GLU A 14 -15.63 -26.88 3.06
CA GLU A 14 -15.26 -28.28 2.87
C GLU A 14 -14.51 -28.49 1.55
N VAL A 15 -13.24 -28.85 1.69
CA VAL A 15 -12.34 -29.10 0.53
C VAL A 15 -12.66 -30.44 -0.15
N GLY A 16 -13.80 -31.04 0.17
CA GLY A 16 -14.15 -32.41 -0.23
C GLY A 16 -13.49 -33.44 0.71
N THR A 17 -13.54 -34.71 0.35
CA THR A 17 -13.01 -35.79 1.19
C THR A 17 -11.49 -35.72 1.23
N ILE A 18 -10.92 -35.53 2.42
CA ILE A 18 -9.48 -35.67 2.68
C ILE A 18 -9.24 -37.15 3.06
N HIS A 19 -8.34 -37.79 2.36
CA HIS A 19 -7.88 -39.14 2.68
C HIS A 19 -6.45 -39.11 3.21
N VAL A 20 -6.20 -39.76 4.34
CA VAL A 20 -4.88 -39.88 4.96
C VAL A 20 -4.49 -41.34 4.97
N ASP A 21 -3.34 -41.64 4.35
CA ASP A 21 -2.71 -42.96 4.36
C ASP A 21 -1.44 -42.89 5.21
N GLU A 22 -1.42 -43.63 6.33
CA GLU A 22 -0.24 -43.71 7.20
C GLU A 22 0.64 -44.86 6.79
N GLN A 23 1.86 -44.55 6.39
CA GLN A 23 2.91 -45.50 6.05
C GLN A 23 4.00 -45.53 7.13
N ALA A 24 4.89 -46.53 7.09
CA ALA A 24 5.97 -46.63 8.07
C ALA A 24 6.87 -45.38 8.12
N ALA A 25 7.20 -44.78 6.95
CA ALA A 25 8.13 -43.68 6.83
C ALA A 25 7.45 -42.30 6.64
N CYS A 26 6.17 -42.26 6.27
CA CYS A 26 5.50 -40.99 5.93
C CYS A 26 3.97 -41.07 6.14
N TYR A 27 3.35 -39.90 6.13
CA TYR A 27 1.91 -39.74 5.86
C TYR A 27 1.71 -39.26 4.43
N GLU A 28 0.79 -39.86 3.72
CA GLU A 28 0.30 -39.38 2.42
C GLU A 28 -1.12 -38.81 2.62
N ILE A 29 -1.29 -37.52 2.35
CA ILE A 29 -2.57 -36.83 2.49
C ILE A 29 -3.05 -36.44 1.10
N PHE A 30 -4.25 -36.87 0.75
CA PHE A 30 -4.86 -36.60 -0.54
C PHE A 30 -6.04 -35.69 -0.39
N THR A 31 -6.04 -34.62 -1.18
CA THR A 31 -7.19 -33.73 -1.39
C THR A 31 -7.61 -33.80 -2.87
N PRO A 32 -8.75 -33.24 -3.27
CA PRO A 32 -9.14 -33.23 -4.68
C PRO A 32 -8.14 -32.55 -5.63
N LYS A 33 -7.26 -31.68 -5.12
CA LYS A 33 -6.30 -30.91 -5.93
C LYS A 33 -4.84 -31.26 -5.66
N LEU A 34 -4.51 -31.77 -4.46
CA LEU A 34 -3.14 -31.93 -3.99
C LEU A 34 -2.90 -33.31 -3.40
N ARG A 35 -1.66 -33.78 -3.52
CA ARG A 35 -1.08 -34.84 -2.70
C ARG A 35 0.01 -34.23 -1.83
N ILE A 36 -0.04 -34.48 -0.53
CA ILE A 36 0.88 -33.95 0.46
C ILE A 36 1.57 -35.15 1.13
N ARG A 37 2.91 -35.18 1.06
CA ARG A 37 3.72 -36.15 1.77
C ARG A 37 4.39 -35.49 2.95
N VAL A 38 4.21 -36.07 4.13
CA VAL A 38 4.90 -35.69 5.37
C VAL A 38 5.80 -36.83 5.78
N ASN A 39 7.12 -36.71 5.56
CA ASN A 39 8.08 -37.67 6.01
C ASN A 39 8.22 -37.59 7.55
N LYS A 40 8.36 -38.75 8.22
CA LYS A 40 8.44 -38.84 9.68
C LYS A 40 9.84 -38.59 10.24
N SER A 41 10.88 -39.04 9.53
CA SER A 41 12.27 -38.89 9.98
C SER A 41 13.25 -38.87 8.80
N PRO A 42 13.99 -37.78 8.56
CA PRO A 42 13.73 -36.45 9.15
C PRO A 42 12.34 -35.91 8.74
N MET A 43 11.73 -35.13 9.62
CA MET A 43 10.45 -34.50 9.30
C MET A 43 10.64 -33.56 8.14
N SER A 44 9.85 -33.75 7.06
CA SER A 44 9.89 -32.88 5.89
C SER A 44 8.60 -33.01 5.09
N LEU A 45 8.27 -31.94 4.40
CA LEU A 45 7.03 -31.76 3.65
C LEU A 45 7.30 -31.70 2.14
N GLN A 46 6.50 -32.41 1.36
CA GLN A 46 6.44 -32.29 -0.09
C GLN A 46 4.99 -32.16 -0.54
N ILE A 47 4.73 -31.24 -1.46
CA ILE A 47 3.37 -31.00 -1.99
C ILE A 47 3.40 -31.15 -3.52
N PHE A 48 2.49 -31.96 -4.01
CA PHE A 48 2.33 -32.29 -5.43
C PHE A 48 0.92 -31.88 -5.89
N ASP A 49 0.80 -31.50 -7.15
CA ASP A 49 -0.52 -31.34 -7.77
C ASP A 49 -1.16 -32.72 -8.08
N LYS A 50 -2.41 -32.71 -8.52
CA LYS A 50 -3.13 -33.95 -8.90
C LYS A 50 -2.48 -34.73 -10.06
N TYR A 51 -1.55 -34.10 -10.80
CA TYR A 51 -0.79 -34.73 -11.88
C TYR A 51 0.58 -35.23 -11.43
N GLN A 52 0.84 -35.26 -10.12
CA GLN A 52 2.12 -35.67 -9.49
C GLN A 52 3.30 -34.72 -9.78
N LYS A 53 3.05 -33.50 -10.26
CA LYS A 53 4.08 -32.48 -10.39
C LYS A 53 4.40 -31.92 -9.00
N LEU A 54 5.67 -31.94 -8.59
CA LEU A 54 6.14 -31.37 -7.33
C LEU A 54 6.01 -29.84 -7.39
N LEU A 55 5.21 -29.27 -6.49
CA LEU A 55 4.99 -27.83 -6.37
C LEU A 55 5.89 -27.20 -5.32
N PHE A 56 6.07 -27.85 -4.18
CA PHE A 56 6.75 -27.34 -3.01
C PHE A 56 7.44 -28.48 -2.26
N SER A 57 8.61 -28.23 -1.72
CA SER A 57 9.35 -29.21 -0.93
C SER A 57 10.23 -28.54 0.09
N ASP A 58 10.27 -29.10 1.28
CA ASP A 58 11.29 -28.78 2.25
C ASP A 58 12.68 -29.17 1.73
N TYR A 59 13.70 -28.38 2.14
CA TYR A 59 15.09 -28.72 1.91
C TYR A 59 15.52 -29.75 2.93
N ALA A 60 15.63 -31.00 2.52
CA ALA A 60 15.65 -32.20 3.39
C ALA A 60 16.74 -32.19 4.47
N ASP A 61 17.92 -31.60 4.18
CA ASP A 61 19.04 -31.60 5.12
C ASP A 61 18.84 -30.68 6.32
N LYS A 62 17.96 -29.68 6.19
CA LYS A 62 17.64 -28.71 7.25
C LYS A 62 16.26 -28.11 7.08
N ALA A 63 15.24 -28.96 6.93
CA ALA A 63 13.86 -28.53 6.67
C ALA A 63 13.34 -27.52 7.71
N HIS A 64 13.54 -27.85 8.98
CA HIS A 64 13.10 -27.06 10.13
C HIS A 64 14.25 -26.92 11.12
N VAL A 65 14.65 -25.70 11.44
CA VAL A 65 15.69 -25.40 12.41
C VAL A 65 15.14 -24.54 13.52
N SER A 66 15.42 -24.90 14.78
CA SER A 66 15.08 -24.15 15.98
C SER A 66 16.32 -23.84 16.79
N GLU A 67 16.58 -22.58 17.07
CA GLU A 67 17.67 -22.06 17.87
C GLU A 67 17.11 -21.17 19.00
N GLY A 68 16.89 -21.75 20.17
CA GLY A 68 16.15 -21.06 21.23
C GLY A 68 14.71 -20.78 20.81
N THR A 69 14.31 -19.51 20.78
CA THR A 69 12.97 -19.09 20.31
C THR A 69 12.90 -18.88 18.79
N LYS A 70 14.05 -18.71 18.13
CA LYS A 70 14.14 -18.53 16.68
C LYS A 70 13.80 -19.82 15.95
N LYS A 71 13.00 -19.71 14.89
CA LYS A 71 12.62 -20.80 13.99
C LYS A 71 12.87 -20.40 12.56
N VAL A 72 13.39 -21.33 11.77
CA VAL A 72 13.71 -21.14 10.35
C VAL A 72 13.15 -22.31 9.54
N GLU A 73 12.48 -22.00 8.47
CA GLU A 73 11.98 -22.93 7.47
C GLU A 73 12.83 -22.83 6.21
N TYR A 74 13.39 -23.96 5.75
CA TYR A 74 14.18 -24.05 4.54
C TYR A 74 13.45 -24.84 3.46
N LYS A 75 13.30 -24.26 2.29
CA LYS A 75 12.56 -24.82 1.16
C LYS A 75 13.45 -24.94 -0.06
N VAL A 76 13.27 -25.98 -0.84
CA VAL A 76 14.03 -26.17 -2.09
C VAL A 76 13.77 -25.00 -3.03
N LEU A 77 14.85 -24.39 -3.53
CA LEU A 77 14.82 -23.36 -4.57
C LEU A 77 15.13 -24.00 -5.92
N ARG A 78 14.17 -23.96 -6.84
CA ARG A 78 14.39 -24.47 -8.19
C ARG A 78 15.11 -23.43 -9.05
N ARG A 79 15.79 -23.91 -10.09
CA ARG A 79 16.63 -23.06 -10.94
C ARG A 79 15.83 -21.95 -11.65
N ASP A 80 14.59 -22.21 -12.03
CA ASP A 80 13.67 -21.35 -12.75
C ASP A 80 12.50 -20.86 -11.88
N GLU A 81 12.68 -20.87 -10.56
CA GLU A 81 11.67 -20.40 -9.63
C GLU A 81 11.81 -18.89 -9.36
N HIS A 82 10.71 -18.16 -9.51
CA HIS A 82 10.59 -16.73 -9.32
C HIS A 82 9.54 -16.44 -8.25
N PHE A 83 9.73 -15.36 -7.51
CA PHE A 83 8.88 -15.01 -6.38
C PHE A 83 8.38 -13.57 -6.48
N PHE A 84 7.10 -13.36 -6.19
CA PHE A 84 6.42 -12.07 -6.30
C PHE A 84 5.59 -11.80 -5.06
N GLY A 85 5.56 -10.56 -4.56
CA GLY A 85 4.77 -10.19 -3.40
C GLY A 85 5.59 -9.53 -2.30
N LEU A 86 5.31 -9.87 -1.03
CA LEU A 86 5.79 -9.24 0.20
C LEU A 86 5.28 -7.80 0.40
N GLY A 87 4.22 -7.41 -0.33
CA GLY A 87 3.62 -6.09 -0.20
C GLY A 87 4.53 -4.96 -0.66
N GLU A 88 4.54 -3.88 0.09
CA GLU A 88 5.31 -2.66 -0.19
C GLU A 88 6.80 -2.88 0.07
N LYS A 89 7.54 -3.18 -0.99
CA LYS A 89 9.00 -3.41 -0.94
C LYS A 89 9.66 -2.70 -2.12
N ALA A 90 10.73 -1.96 -1.83
CA ALA A 90 11.56 -1.32 -2.86
C ALA A 90 12.27 -2.36 -3.75
N GLY A 91 12.71 -1.93 -4.92
CA GLY A 91 13.45 -2.74 -5.88
C GLY A 91 12.57 -3.49 -6.87
N LYS A 92 13.08 -4.57 -7.43
CA LYS A 92 12.46 -5.33 -8.52
C LYS A 92 11.21 -6.09 -8.09
N MET A 93 10.33 -6.40 -9.03
CA MET A 93 9.16 -7.26 -8.78
C MET A 93 9.56 -8.70 -8.42
N ASP A 94 10.51 -9.27 -9.13
CA ASP A 94 11.04 -10.61 -8.83
C ASP A 94 11.96 -10.55 -7.61
N ARG A 95 11.59 -11.27 -6.56
CA ARG A 95 12.29 -11.31 -5.28
C ARG A 95 13.45 -12.31 -5.24
N ARG A 96 13.65 -13.09 -6.30
CA ARG A 96 14.76 -14.06 -6.37
C ARG A 96 16.12 -13.38 -6.24
N GLY A 97 16.96 -13.90 -5.36
CA GLY A 97 18.29 -13.36 -5.08
C GLY A 97 18.33 -12.25 -4.04
N GLU A 98 17.18 -11.91 -3.44
CA GLU A 98 17.04 -10.82 -2.47
C GLU A 98 16.57 -11.34 -1.11
N SER A 99 16.76 -10.52 -0.07
CA SER A 99 16.24 -10.76 1.29
C SER A 99 15.38 -9.58 1.72
N TYR A 100 14.32 -9.88 2.49
CA TYR A 100 13.37 -8.86 2.96
C TYR A 100 12.95 -9.12 4.40
N LYS A 101 12.87 -8.04 5.17
CA LYS A 101 12.42 -8.04 6.56
C LYS A 101 11.00 -7.52 6.68
N MET A 102 10.24 -8.10 7.60
CA MET A 102 8.92 -7.63 8.02
C MET A 102 9.06 -6.92 9.36
N TRP A 103 9.27 -5.62 9.31
CA TRP A 103 9.34 -4.75 10.47
C TRP A 103 8.92 -3.34 10.05
N ASN A 104 7.74 -2.92 10.45
CA ASN A 104 7.22 -1.62 10.06
C ASN A 104 8.19 -0.53 10.47
N SER A 105 8.74 0.21 9.52
CA SER A 105 9.80 1.17 9.78
C SER A 105 9.50 2.50 9.15
N ASP A 106 9.64 3.55 9.95
CA ASP A 106 9.63 4.91 9.47
C ASP A 106 10.95 5.19 8.74
N LYS A 107 10.86 5.37 7.43
CA LYS A 107 12.01 5.57 6.54
C LYS A 107 11.77 6.77 5.63
N PRO A 108 11.79 8.00 6.18
CA PRO A 108 11.64 9.18 5.35
C PRO A 108 12.75 9.24 4.29
N CYS A 109 12.39 9.68 3.10
CA CYS A 109 13.30 9.77 1.96
C CYS A 109 13.97 8.44 1.58
N TYR A 110 13.27 7.31 1.73
CA TYR A 110 13.87 6.00 1.53
C TYR A 110 14.48 5.80 0.13
N SER A 111 15.55 5.03 0.09
CA SER A 111 16.25 4.72 -1.16
C SER A 111 15.51 3.68 -2.01
N VAL A 112 15.90 3.54 -3.28
CA VAL A 112 15.31 2.57 -4.22
C VAL A 112 15.59 1.10 -3.89
N VAL A 113 16.39 0.85 -2.86
CA VAL A 113 16.74 -0.49 -2.35
C VAL A 113 16.50 -0.63 -0.85
N GLU A 114 15.75 0.31 -0.26
CA GLU A 114 15.50 0.33 1.19
C GLU A 114 14.62 -0.85 1.62
N ASP A 115 15.02 -1.49 2.71
CA ASP A 115 14.25 -2.51 3.41
C ASP A 115 14.66 -2.54 4.91
N PRO A 116 13.74 -2.60 5.84
CA PRO A 116 12.28 -2.64 5.69
C PRO A 116 11.63 -1.26 5.44
N LEU A 117 10.37 -1.27 4.99
CA LEU A 117 9.52 -0.09 4.81
C LEU A 117 8.33 -0.10 5.79
N TYR A 118 7.34 0.74 5.54
CA TYR A 118 6.25 1.08 6.46
C TYR A 118 5.25 -0.06 6.73
N LYS A 119 5.13 -1.07 5.85
CA LYS A 119 4.13 -2.15 5.95
C LYS A 119 4.75 -3.53 5.88
N SER A 120 4.22 -4.44 6.68
CA SER A 120 4.63 -5.83 6.73
C SER A 120 3.54 -6.75 6.20
N ILE A 121 3.73 -7.29 4.99
CA ILE A 121 2.82 -8.23 4.34
C ILE A 121 3.58 -9.52 4.04
N PRO A 122 3.66 -10.47 4.98
CA PRO A 122 4.46 -11.68 4.84
C PRO A 122 3.78 -12.72 3.92
N PHE A 123 3.40 -12.28 2.71
CA PHE A 123 2.76 -13.08 1.67
C PHE A 123 3.49 -12.95 0.35
N PHE A 124 3.89 -14.08 -0.24
CA PHE A 124 4.45 -14.14 -1.58
C PHE A 124 3.86 -15.27 -2.40
N MET A 125 4.02 -15.19 -3.72
CA MET A 125 3.60 -16.20 -4.70
C MET A 125 4.81 -16.66 -5.51
N SER A 126 4.80 -17.94 -5.89
CA SER A 126 5.77 -18.55 -6.80
C SER A 126 5.14 -18.85 -8.18
N ASN A 127 5.95 -18.76 -9.24
CA ASN A 127 5.56 -19.22 -10.58
C ASN A 127 5.27 -20.74 -10.64
N TYR A 128 5.56 -21.48 -9.57
CA TYR A 128 5.14 -22.86 -9.37
C TYR A 128 3.72 -23.03 -8.85
N ARG A 129 2.88 -21.98 -8.97
CA ARG A 129 1.43 -21.97 -8.66
C ARG A 129 1.10 -22.19 -7.19
N TYR A 130 1.91 -21.65 -6.30
CA TYR A 130 1.59 -21.58 -4.89
C TYR A 130 1.88 -20.19 -4.33
N GLY A 131 1.25 -19.88 -3.21
CA GLY A 131 1.60 -18.76 -2.35
C GLY A 131 1.91 -19.27 -0.94
N ILE A 132 2.71 -18.51 -0.21
CA ILE A 132 2.96 -18.70 1.22
C ILE A 132 2.56 -17.43 1.94
N PHE A 133 1.75 -17.57 2.97
CA PHE A 133 1.48 -16.52 3.95
C PHE A 133 2.01 -16.99 5.32
N LEU A 134 2.97 -16.25 5.88
CA LEU A 134 3.53 -16.50 7.21
C LEU A 134 2.74 -15.69 8.25
N ASP A 135 1.96 -16.37 9.07
CA ASP A 135 1.14 -15.75 10.13
C ASP A 135 1.95 -15.63 11.44
N ASN A 136 2.91 -14.71 11.42
CA ASN A 136 3.75 -14.38 12.58
C ASN A 136 4.01 -12.87 12.60
N THR A 137 3.68 -12.20 13.69
CA THR A 137 3.72 -10.74 13.83
C THR A 137 5.05 -10.19 14.31
N TYR A 138 5.97 -11.03 14.73
CA TYR A 138 7.33 -10.60 15.09
C TYR A 138 8.13 -10.16 13.86
N LYS A 139 9.35 -9.69 14.07
CA LYS A 139 10.29 -9.33 13.01
C LYS A 139 10.71 -10.57 12.21
N THR A 140 9.98 -10.89 11.15
CA THR A 140 10.27 -12.03 10.28
C THR A 140 11.16 -11.62 9.10
N GLU A 141 11.91 -12.59 8.56
CA GLU A 141 12.78 -12.36 7.40
C GLU A 141 12.57 -13.45 6.34
N PHE A 142 12.61 -13.05 5.06
CA PHE A 142 12.53 -13.91 3.89
C PHE A 142 13.82 -13.79 3.08
N LYS A 143 14.43 -14.92 2.69
CA LYS A 143 15.70 -14.98 1.96
C LYS A 143 15.53 -15.88 0.72
N PHE A 144 15.40 -15.28 -0.44
CA PHE A 144 15.09 -15.97 -1.69
C PHE A 144 16.35 -16.40 -2.44
N GLY A 145 17.18 -17.25 -1.82
CA GLY A 145 18.40 -17.77 -2.42
C GLY A 145 19.64 -16.90 -2.20
N THR A 146 19.61 -15.97 -1.23
CA THR A 146 20.78 -15.16 -0.86
C THR A 146 21.84 -15.94 -0.11
N GLU A 147 21.47 -16.98 0.63
CA GLU A 147 22.39 -17.84 1.37
C GLU A 147 22.86 -19.05 0.55
N SER A 148 22.02 -19.54 -0.35
CA SER A 148 22.30 -20.70 -1.19
C SER A 148 21.46 -20.66 -2.47
N ARG A 149 21.97 -21.25 -3.55
CA ARG A 149 21.20 -21.44 -4.80
C ARG A 149 20.25 -22.63 -4.74
N ASP A 150 20.34 -23.45 -3.69
CA ASP A 150 19.58 -24.70 -3.57
C ASP A 150 18.35 -24.55 -2.69
N TYR A 151 18.27 -23.50 -1.88
CA TYR A 151 17.14 -23.24 -1.00
C TYR A 151 16.82 -21.76 -0.84
N TYR A 152 15.57 -21.48 -0.51
CA TYR A 152 15.13 -20.24 0.09
C TYR A 152 14.65 -20.51 1.52
N SER A 153 14.58 -19.47 2.34
CA SER A 153 14.16 -19.60 3.73
C SER A 153 13.28 -18.45 4.18
N PHE A 154 12.51 -18.70 5.22
CA PHE A 154 11.84 -17.67 6.00
C PHE A 154 11.97 -17.99 7.48
N GLU A 155 12.13 -16.95 8.29
CA GLU A 155 12.43 -17.09 9.70
C GLU A 155 11.62 -16.14 10.59
N ALA A 156 11.40 -16.57 11.84
CA ALA A 156 10.81 -15.80 12.90
C ALA A 156 11.67 -15.89 14.17
N PRO A 157 11.98 -14.76 14.83
CA PRO A 157 12.81 -14.74 16.03
C PRO A 157 12.07 -15.30 17.27
N ASN A 158 10.73 -15.28 17.23
CA ASN A 158 9.88 -15.73 18.33
C ASN A 158 8.48 -16.10 17.80
N GLY A 159 7.63 -16.62 18.69
CA GLY A 159 6.27 -17.02 18.37
C GLY A 159 6.18 -18.39 17.69
N GLU A 160 5.03 -18.71 17.14
CA GLU A 160 4.79 -19.94 16.40
C GLU A 160 5.16 -19.80 14.93
N MET A 161 5.64 -20.88 14.32
CA MET A 161 5.92 -20.95 12.88
C MET A 161 4.66 -21.45 12.17
N VAL A 162 3.66 -20.58 12.06
CA VAL A 162 2.41 -20.88 11.35
C VAL A 162 2.48 -20.26 9.96
N TYR A 163 2.39 -21.08 8.93
CA TYR A 163 2.28 -20.58 7.57
C TYR A 163 1.21 -21.34 6.78
N TYR A 164 0.59 -20.64 5.85
CA TYR A 164 -0.45 -21.16 4.97
C TYR A 164 0.15 -21.40 3.59
N PHE A 165 0.05 -22.63 3.10
CA PHE A 165 0.33 -22.96 1.71
C PHE A 165 -0.94 -22.79 0.90
N ILE A 166 -0.91 -21.89 -0.08
CA ILE A 166 -2.06 -21.49 -0.88
C ILE A 166 -1.86 -21.95 -2.32
N PHE A 167 -2.67 -22.91 -2.78
CA PHE A 167 -2.58 -23.43 -4.13
C PHE A 167 -3.58 -22.73 -5.06
N GLY A 168 -3.15 -22.43 -6.29
CA GLY A 168 -4.02 -21.92 -7.35
C GLY A 168 -3.58 -22.43 -8.73
N LYS A 169 -4.49 -22.47 -9.69
CA LYS A 169 -4.16 -22.77 -11.10
C LYS A 169 -3.30 -21.67 -11.73
N ASP A 170 -3.45 -20.45 -11.22
CA ASP A 170 -2.75 -19.23 -11.63
C ASP A 170 -2.64 -18.26 -10.43
N TYR A 171 -1.95 -17.13 -10.62
CA TYR A 171 -1.78 -16.10 -9.58
C TYR A 171 -3.11 -15.51 -9.09
N LYS A 172 -4.11 -15.40 -9.98
CA LYS A 172 -5.43 -14.83 -9.62
C LYS A 172 -6.20 -15.76 -8.66
N GLU A 173 -6.12 -17.09 -8.88
CA GLU A 173 -6.72 -18.03 -7.94
C GLU A 173 -5.98 -18.02 -6.60
N ILE A 174 -4.65 -17.89 -6.58
CA ILE A 174 -3.87 -17.74 -5.33
C ILE A 174 -4.33 -16.50 -4.56
N ILE A 175 -4.43 -15.34 -5.23
CA ILE A 175 -4.93 -14.09 -4.63
C ILE A 175 -6.36 -14.30 -4.10
N SER A 176 -7.24 -14.93 -4.86
CA SER A 176 -8.61 -15.22 -4.44
C SER A 176 -8.66 -16.07 -3.16
N GLN A 177 -7.80 -17.09 -3.04
CA GLN A 177 -7.71 -17.91 -1.83
C GLN A 177 -7.13 -17.10 -0.66
N TYR A 178 -6.15 -16.24 -0.90
CA TYR A 178 -5.60 -15.35 0.12
C TYR A 178 -6.64 -14.34 0.62
N VAL A 179 -7.50 -13.82 -0.26
CA VAL A 179 -8.66 -12.99 0.12
C VAL A 179 -9.65 -13.77 0.98
N ARG A 180 -9.93 -15.05 0.66
CA ARG A 180 -10.80 -15.88 1.49
C ARG A 180 -10.24 -16.09 2.88
N LEU A 181 -8.93 -16.20 3.01
CA LEU A 181 -8.24 -16.37 4.29
C LEU A 181 -8.22 -15.05 5.10
N THR A 182 -7.91 -13.92 4.47
CA THR A 182 -7.61 -12.66 5.16
C THR A 182 -8.67 -11.57 5.01
N GLY A 183 -9.71 -11.81 4.23
CA GLY A 183 -10.82 -10.88 4.01
C GLY A 183 -10.70 -10.00 2.77
N LYS A 184 -11.84 -9.49 2.35
CA LYS A 184 -11.96 -8.63 1.14
C LYS A 184 -11.52 -7.20 1.41
N PRO A 185 -10.99 -6.50 0.38
CA PRO A 185 -10.83 -5.06 0.43
C PRO A 185 -12.16 -4.32 0.64
N ILE A 186 -12.10 -3.15 1.27
CA ILE A 186 -13.26 -2.23 1.33
C ILE A 186 -13.38 -1.44 0.03
N MET A 187 -14.63 -1.10 -0.35
CA MET A 187 -14.88 -0.29 -1.54
C MET A 187 -14.71 1.19 -1.25
N PRO A 188 -13.81 1.91 -1.95
CA PRO A 188 -13.64 3.34 -1.74
C PRO A 188 -14.89 4.13 -2.14
N PRO A 189 -15.14 5.29 -1.52
CA PRO A 189 -16.10 6.23 -2.05
C PRO A 189 -15.63 6.74 -3.42
N LYS A 190 -16.56 7.01 -4.36
CA LYS A 190 -16.23 7.39 -5.74
C LYS A 190 -15.26 8.58 -5.83
N TRP A 191 -15.43 9.58 -4.96
CA TRP A 191 -14.57 10.76 -4.93
C TRP A 191 -13.10 10.46 -4.60
N ALA A 192 -12.82 9.37 -3.89
CA ALA A 192 -11.45 8.97 -3.57
C ALA A 192 -10.66 8.51 -4.81
N LEU A 193 -11.34 8.11 -5.89
CA LEU A 193 -10.74 7.72 -7.16
C LEU A 193 -10.43 8.92 -8.07
N GLY A 194 -10.78 10.14 -7.64
CA GLY A 194 -10.39 11.39 -8.27
C GLY A 194 -8.93 11.77 -7.99
N PHE A 195 -8.63 13.05 -8.14
CA PHE A 195 -7.30 13.60 -7.90
C PHE A 195 -7.26 14.38 -6.59
N ALA A 196 -6.13 14.39 -5.92
CA ALA A 196 -5.95 14.98 -4.61
C ALA A 196 -4.70 15.85 -4.52
N GLN A 197 -4.79 16.93 -3.76
CA GLN A 197 -3.69 17.82 -3.41
C GLN A 197 -3.43 17.78 -1.91
N CYS A 198 -2.16 17.66 -1.54
CA CYS A 198 -1.65 17.81 -0.19
C CYS A 198 -0.42 18.72 -0.19
N ARG A 199 -0.19 19.42 0.91
CA ARG A 199 1.10 20.01 1.28
C ARG A 199 1.52 19.47 2.64
N GLY A 200 2.78 19.10 2.79
CA GLY A 200 3.33 18.66 4.07
C GLY A 200 3.32 19.78 5.10
N LEU A 201 2.92 19.48 6.33
CA LEU A 201 2.95 20.31 7.53
C LEU A 201 2.26 21.69 7.45
N LEU A 202 2.40 22.42 6.35
CA LEU A 202 1.87 23.78 6.19
C LEU A 202 0.41 23.78 5.77
N THR A 203 -0.47 23.92 6.74
CA THR A 203 -1.90 23.94 6.52
C THR A 203 -2.56 25.14 7.17
N SER A 204 -3.55 25.72 6.49
CA SER A 204 -4.40 26.79 7.04
C SER A 204 -5.69 26.90 6.24
N GLU A 205 -6.69 27.56 6.81
CA GLU A 205 -7.93 27.91 6.11
C GLU A 205 -7.66 28.72 4.84
N LYS A 206 -6.79 29.74 4.92
CA LYS A 206 -6.41 30.59 3.78
C LYS A 206 -5.78 29.75 2.65
N LEU A 207 -4.79 28.93 2.99
CA LEU A 207 -4.08 28.10 2.01
C LEU A 207 -5.02 27.10 1.32
N SER A 208 -5.90 26.46 2.08
CA SER A 208 -6.89 25.52 1.54
C SER A 208 -7.80 26.17 0.49
N ARG A 209 -8.23 27.41 0.75
CA ARG A 209 -9.03 28.19 -0.20
C ARG A 209 -8.24 28.58 -1.45
N GLU A 210 -7.02 29.07 -1.29
CA GLU A 210 -6.13 29.44 -2.40
C GLU A 210 -5.85 28.26 -3.33
N ILE A 211 -5.59 27.07 -2.79
CA ILE A 211 -5.41 25.83 -3.56
C ILE A 211 -6.70 25.49 -4.32
N ALA A 212 -7.86 25.48 -3.65
CA ALA A 212 -9.14 25.15 -4.26
C ALA A 212 -9.49 26.09 -5.40
N GLU A 213 -9.35 27.40 -5.19
CA GLU A 213 -9.56 28.43 -6.20
C GLU A 213 -8.59 28.27 -7.37
N GLY A 214 -7.32 27.93 -7.08
CA GLY A 214 -6.28 27.68 -8.08
C GLY A 214 -6.66 26.58 -9.06
N TYR A 215 -7.14 25.44 -8.56
CA TYR A 215 -7.63 24.31 -9.38
C TYR A 215 -8.86 24.71 -10.21
N ARG A 216 -9.89 25.32 -9.58
CA ARG A 216 -11.14 25.70 -10.28
C ARG A 216 -10.92 26.78 -11.33
N LYS A 217 -10.12 27.82 -11.04
CA LYS A 217 -9.77 28.88 -11.99
C LYS A 217 -9.09 28.37 -13.26
N ARG A 218 -8.29 27.30 -13.14
CA ARG A 218 -7.56 26.70 -14.27
C ARG A 218 -8.33 25.56 -14.94
N GLY A 219 -9.47 25.15 -14.37
CA GLY A 219 -10.23 24.01 -14.84
C GLY A 219 -9.39 22.72 -14.78
N ILE A 220 -8.56 22.56 -13.76
CA ILE A 220 -7.84 21.33 -13.48
C ILE A 220 -8.70 20.49 -12.53
N PRO A 221 -9.11 19.27 -12.90
CA PRO A 221 -9.93 18.43 -12.03
C PRO A 221 -9.22 18.09 -10.71
N CYS A 222 -9.95 18.18 -9.60
CA CYS A 222 -9.46 17.78 -8.29
C CYS A 222 -10.64 17.58 -7.33
N ASP A 223 -10.65 16.49 -6.58
CA ASP A 223 -11.71 16.14 -5.63
C ASP A 223 -11.33 16.38 -4.17
N ILE A 224 -10.04 16.32 -3.82
CA ILE A 224 -9.64 16.21 -2.43
C ILE A 224 -8.54 17.23 -2.10
N ILE A 225 -8.70 17.88 -0.96
CA ILE A 225 -7.63 18.64 -0.29
C ILE A 225 -7.32 17.92 1.01
N TYR A 226 -6.05 17.52 1.19
CA TYR A 226 -5.57 16.98 2.44
C TYR A 226 -5.06 18.09 3.36
N GLN A 227 -5.34 17.93 4.64
CA GLN A 227 -4.73 18.71 5.71
C GLN A 227 -3.77 17.80 6.45
N ASP A 228 -2.50 18.09 6.34
CA ASP A 228 -1.46 17.38 7.08
C ASP A 228 -1.47 17.80 8.57
N ILE A 229 -0.70 17.15 9.44
CA ILE A 229 -0.75 17.26 10.89
C ILE A 229 -0.72 18.71 11.43
N GLY A 230 -0.22 19.66 10.65
CA GLY A 230 -0.27 21.09 10.95
C GLY A 230 -1.67 21.68 11.14
N TRP A 231 -2.74 20.93 10.79
CA TRP A 231 -4.11 21.37 11.04
C TRP A 231 -4.49 21.35 12.52
N THR A 232 -3.76 20.57 13.33
CA THR A 232 -4.11 20.31 14.73
C THR A 232 -3.52 21.35 15.68
N GLU A 233 -4.26 21.64 16.73
CA GLU A 233 -3.71 22.34 17.90
C GLU A 233 -2.76 21.37 18.63
N TYR A 234 -1.61 21.86 19.11
CA TYR A 234 -0.58 21.03 19.79
C TYR A 234 -0.03 19.85 18.98
N LEU A 235 -0.20 19.87 17.66
CA LEU A 235 0.19 18.77 16.77
C LEU A 235 -0.41 17.41 17.17
N GLN A 236 -1.68 17.43 17.53
CA GLN A 236 -2.47 16.24 17.83
C GLN A 236 -3.86 16.36 17.25
N ASP A 237 -4.46 15.22 17.10
CA ASP A 237 -5.73 15.05 16.43
C ASP A 237 -6.89 15.76 17.13
N PHE A 238 -7.93 16.03 16.38
CA PHE A 238 -9.28 16.38 16.82
C PHE A 238 -9.56 17.84 17.16
N GLU A 239 -8.56 18.72 17.25
CA GLU A 239 -8.77 20.15 17.51
C GLU A 239 -8.06 21.01 16.45
N TRP A 240 -8.81 21.90 15.80
CA TRP A 240 -8.27 22.81 14.80
C TRP A 240 -7.30 23.82 15.41
N ARG A 241 -6.19 24.03 14.74
CA ARG A 241 -5.12 24.94 15.21
C ARG A 241 -5.60 26.38 15.18
N LYS A 242 -5.62 27.00 16.38
CA LYS A 242 -5.98 28.40 16.54
C LYS A 242 -5.03 29.32 15.78
N GLY A 243 -5.59 30.34 15.13
CA GLY A 243 -4.82 31.26 14.28
C GLY A 243 -4.61 30.77 12.86
N ASN A 244 -4.63 29.46 12.60
CA ASN A 244 -4.61 28.92 11.25
C ASN A 244 -6.03 28.64 10.71
N TYR A 245 -6.98 28.38 11.61
CA TYR A 245 -8.37 28.08 11.30
C TYR A 245 -9.30 28.92 12.20
N GLU A 246 -9.87 29.99 11.64
CA GLU A 246 -10.80 30.86 12.36
C GLU A 246 -12.22 30.29 12.36
N ASN A 247 -12.64 29.75 11.21
CA ASN A 247 -13.96 29.13 11.04
C ASN A 247 -13.90 27.88 10.16
N PRO A 248 -13.37 26.76 10.69
CA PRO A 248 -13.18 25.55 9.92
C PRO A 248 -14.48 24.98 9.33
N ARG A 249 -15.62 25.08 10.03
CA ARG A 249 -16.93 24.66 9.49
C ARG A 249 -17.32 25.42 8.23
N LYS A 250 -17.11 26.75 8.25
CA LYS A 250 -17.39 27.56 7.07
C LYS A 250 -16.44 27.23 5.93
N MET A 251 -15.14 27.08 6.21
CA MET A 251 -14.16 26.67 5.20
C MET A 251 -14.58 25.33 4.56
N LEU A 252 -14.90 24.33 5.36
CA LEU A 252 -15.31 23.00 4.89
C LEU A 252 -16.60 23.06 4.05
N SER A 253 -17.57 23.91 4.46
CA SER A 253 -18.78 24.13 3.68
C SER A 253 -18.49 24.78 2.33
N ASP A 254 -17.66 25.82 2.30
CA ASP A 254 -17.29 26.52 1.07
C ASP A 254 -16.51 25.60 0.11
N LEU A 255 -15.56 24.82 0.63
CA LEU A 255 -14.84 23.82 -0.17
C LEU A 255 -15.77 22.74 -0.72
N LYS A 256 -16.74 22.30 0.06
CA LYS A 256 -17.76 21.34 -0.39
C LYS A 256 -18.62 21.91 -1.51
N GLU A 257 -19.02 23.19 -1.44
CA GLU A 257 -19.75 23.89 -2.51
C GLU A 257 -18.92 23.98 -3.79
N MET A 258 -17.61 24.15 -3.67
CA MET A 258 -16.66 24.07 -4.79
C MET A 258 -16.42 22.63 -5.29
N GLY A 259 -17.03 21.61 -4.68
CA GLY A 259 -16.90 20.20 -5.06
C GLY A 259 -15.72 19.46 -4.42
N PHE A 260 -15.05 20.04 -3.41
CA PHE A 260 -13.94 19.38 -2.71
C PHE A 260 -14.41 18.58 -1.50
N LYS A 261 -13.67 17.53 -1.20
CA LYS A 261 -13.65 16.78 0.05
C LYS A 261 -12.38 17.13 0.81
N VAL A 262 -12.46 17.18 2.13
CA VAL A 262 -11.29 17.42 2.96
C VAL A 262 -10.99 16.14 3.75
N VAL A 263 -9.73 15.73 3.72
CA VAL A 263 -9.17 14.61 4.48
C VAL A 263 -8.13 15.19 5.44
N VAL A 264 -8.14 14.74 6.69
CA VAL A 264 -7.19 15.22 7.72
C VAL A 264 -6.29 14.09 8.18
N SER A 265 -5.02 14.41 8.47
CA SER A 265 -4.10 13.45 9.08
C SER A 265 -4.45 13.20 10.54
N GLN A 266 -4.03 12.05 11.05
CA GLN A 266 -4.08 11.64 12.45
C GLN A 266 -2.80 10.90 12.80
N ASP A 267 -2.30 11.13 14.02
CA ASP A 267 -1.19 10.40 14.62
C ASP A 267 -1.70 9.55 15.81
N PRO A 268 -1.11 8.40 16.12
CA PRO A 268 -1.63 7.47 17.14
C PRO A 268 -1.23 7.83 18.58
N VAL A 269 -1.11 9.12 18.86
CA VAL A 269 -0.58 9.64 20.14
C VAL A 269 -1.38 10.82 20.66
N ILE A 270 -1.21 11.11 21.95
CA ILE A 270 -1.73 12.33 22.59
C ILE A 270 -0.56 13.07 23.25
N ALA A 271 -0.31 14.31 22.82
CA ALA A 271 0.75 15.11 23.40
C ALA A 271 0.43 15.54 24.83
N GLN A 272 1.45 15.58 25.70
CA GLN A 272 1.32 16.07 27.07
C GLN A 272 0.88 17.54 27.12
N ALA A 273 1.14 18.32 26.08
CA ALA A 273 0.67 19.70 25.95
C ALA A 273 -0.87 19.81 25.95
N ASN A 274 -1.58 18.80 25.46
CA ASN A 274 -3.04 18.68 25.60
C ASN A 274 -3.40 18.05 26.96
N LYS A 275 -3.19 18.80 28.00
CA LYS A 275 -3.38 18.31 29.37
C LYS A 275 -4.70 17.59 29.59
N LYS A 276 -5.80 18.15 29.09
CA LYS A 276 -7.13 17.58 29.31
C LYS A 276 -7.26 16.17 28.74
N GLN A 277 -6.89 15.96 27.49
CA GLN A 277 -7.04 14.67 26.81
C GLN A 277 -5.96 13.69 27.27
N TRP A 278 -4.73 14.18 27.51
CA TRP A 278 -3.65 13.35 28.02
C TRP A 278 -3.92 12.82 29.43
N GLU A 279 -4.33 13.70 30.37
CA GLU A 279 -4.67 13.31 31.74
C GLU A 279 -5.90 12.36 31.79
N GLU A 280 -6.86 12.57 30.92
CA GLU A 280 -8.00 11.66 30.77
C GLU A 280 -7.53 10.26 30.33
N ALA A 281 -6.74 10.17 29.26
CA ALA A 281 -6.24 8.91 28.72
C ALA A 281 -5.32 8.19 29.72
N ASP A 282 -4.42 8.92 30.40
CA ASP A 282 -3.53 8.34 31.40
C ASP A 282 -4.31 7.77 32.60
N ARG A 283 -5.26 8.55 33.13
CA ARG A 283 -6.14 8.12 34.24
C ARG A 283 -6.98 6.89 33.89
N LEU A 284 -7.42 6.78 32.64
CA LEU A 284 -8.20 5.63 32.14
C LEU A 284 -7.31 4.45 31.78
N GLY A 285 -5.98 4.62 31.76
CA GLY A 285 -5.02 3.57 31.40
C GLY A 285 -5.01 3.24 29.91
N TYR A 286 -5.28 4.22 29.04
CA TYR A 286 -5.40 4.05 27.60
C TYR A 286 -4.09 4.14 26.83
N PHE A 287 -3.01 4.50 27.51
CA PHE A 287 -1.67 4.49 26.93
C PHE A 287 -0.97 3.14 27.10
N VAL A 288 -0.15 2.80 26.12
CA VAL A 288 0.85 1.73 26.22
C VAL A 288 1.70 1.94 27.49
N LYS A 289 2.08 0.86 28.15
CA LYS A 289 2.85 0.93 29.38
C LYS A 289 4.33 0.64 29.16
N ASP A 290 5.17 1.29 29.94
CA ASP A 290 6.56 0.90 30.11
C ASP A 290 6.61 -0.34 31.03
N ASN A 291 7.06 -1.48 30.51
CA ASN A 291 7.11 -2.73 31.24
C ASN A 291 8.14 -2.71 32.40
N THR A 292 9.05 -1.74 32.43
CA THR A 292 10.06 -1.63 33.49
C THR A 292 9.54 -0.98 34.76
N ASN A 293 8.54 -0.11 34.63
CA ASN A 293 8.02 0.69 35.74
C ASN A 293 6.50 0.74 35.85
N GLY A 294 5.77 0.21 34.86
CA GLY A 294 4.31 0.14 34.81
C GLY A 294 3.59 1.46 34.53
N LYS A 295 4.31 2.54 34.29
CA LYS A 295 3.73 3.83 33.93
C LYS A 295 3.37 3.89 32.45
N SER A 296 2.62 4.91 32.06
CA SER A 296 2.39 5.22 30.64
C SER A 296 3.72 5.50 29.95
N TYR A 297 3.91 4.92 28.77
CA TYR A 297 5.14 5.09 28.01
C TYR A 297 5.15 6.47 27.36
N ASP A 298 6.14 7.28 27.68
CA ASP A 298 6.37 8.60 27.09
C ASP A 298 7.30 8.48 25.90
N MET A 299 6.83 8.93 24.73
CA MET A 299 7.60 8.93 23.51
C MET A 299 7.84 10.36 23.03
N PRO A 300 9.10 10.77 22.78
CA PRO A 300 9.38 12.00 22.05
C PRO A 300 8.75 11.91 20.65
N TRP A 301 7.96 12.93 20.28
CA TRP A 301 7.27 12.93 19.00
C TRP A 301 7.89 13.96 18.04
N PRO A 302 7.97 13.66 16.74
CA PRO A 302 8.66 14.53 15.76
C PRO A 302 8.15 15.97 15.76
N TRP A 303 6.86 16.14 15.99
CA TRP A 303 6.16 17.42 15.84
C TRP A 303 6.02 18.22 17.11
N GLY A 304 6.52 17.73 18.25
CA GLY A 304 6.59 18.53 19.45
C GLY A 304 6.30 17.84 20.77
N GLY A 305 7.34 17.70 21.58
CA GLY A 305 7.26 17.28 22.96
C GLY A 305 7.03 15.78 23.17
N ASN A 306 6.78 15.41 24.41
CA ASN A 306 6.47 14.03 24.77
C ASN A 306 4.99 13.73 24.57
N CYS A 307 4.70 12.53 24.08
CA CYS A 307 3.36 12.03 23.81
C CYS A 307 3.14 10.69 24.50
N GLY A 308 1.93 10.44 24.96
CA GLY A 308 1.46 9.09 25.31
C GLY A 308 1.04 8.34 24.06
N VAL A 309 1.58 7.15 23.86
CA VAL A 309 1.20 6.24 22.75
C VAL A 309 -0.10 5.54 23.11
N VAL A 310 -1.14 5.68 22.29
CA VAL A 310 -2.46 5.08 22.54
C VAL A 310 -2.41 3.58 22.32
N ASP A 311 -2.95 2.78 23.24
CA ASP A 311 -3.01 1.32 23.11
C ASP A 311 -4.27 0.85 22.39
N PHE A 312 -4.24 0.82 21.07
CA PHE A 312 -5.36 0.35 20.24
C PHE A 312 -5.62 -1.15 20.34
N THR A 313 -4.80 -1.90 21.06
CA THR A 313 -5.08 -3.29 21.39
C THR A 313 -6.04 -3.45 22.60
N LEU A 314 -6.29 -2.35 23.33
CA LEU A 314 -7.22 -2.29 24.44
C LEU A 314 -8.64 -1.94 23.96
N PRO A 315 -9.63 -2.83 24.09
CA PRO A 315 -10.98 -2.60 23.53
C PRO A 315 -11.66 -1.31 24.01
N ALA A 316 -11.41 -0.89 25.25
CA ALA A 316 -12.00 0.33 25.82
C ALA A 316 -11.56 1.62 25.13
N VAL A 317 -10.41 1.62 24.44
CA VAL A 317 -9.90 2.76 23.69
C VAL A 317 -10.78 3.11 22.49
N ALA A 318 -11.41 2.12 21.87
CA ALA A 318 -12.11 2.30 20.60
C ALA A 318 -13.23 3.36 20.66
N ASP A 319 -14.14 3.27 21.63
CA ASP A 319 -15.24 4.24 21.75
C ASP A 319 -14.75 5.63 22.20
N TRP A 320 -13.72 5.70 23.04
CA TRP A 320 -13.08 6.95 23.45
C TRP A 320 -12.46 7.66 22.24
N TRP A 321 -11.63 6.97 21.44
CA TRP A 321 -11.03 7.50 20.22
C TRP A 321 -12.11 7.95 19.23
N GLY A 322 -13.13 7.11 19.01
CA GLY A 322 -14.24 7.42 18.13
C GLY A 322 -15.04 8.66 18.53
N THR A 323 -15.13 8.97 19.82
CA THR A 323 -15.78 10.20 20.31
C THR A 323 -15.02 11.45 19.91
N TYR A 324 -13.70 11.41 20.00
CA TYR A 324 -12.85 12.52 19.56
C TYR A 324 -12.79 12.62 18.03
N GLN A 325 -12.64 11.49 17.35
CA GLN A 325 -12.61 11.39 15.89
C GLN A 325 -13.89 11.95 15.24
N GLN A 326 -15.04 11.88 15.90
CA GLN A 326 -16.29 12.38 15.36
C GLN A 326 -16.34 13.92 15.24
N LYS A 327 -15.56 14.66 16.05
CA LYS A 327 -15.58 16.14 16.03
C LYS A 327 -15.23 16.73 14.67
N PRO A 328 -14.09 16.44 14.04
CA PRO A 328 -13.78 16.96 12.70
C PRO A 328 -14.78 16.46 11.64
N ILE A 329 -15.38 15.27 11.79
CA ILE A 329 -16.43 14.78 10.91
C ILE A 329 -17.69 15.65 11.01
N ASP A 330 -18.10 16.03 12.22
CA ASP A 330 -19.25 16.92 12.49
C ASP A 330 -19.00 18.35 11.97
N ASP A 331 -17.74 18.75 11.87
CA ASP A 331 -17.37 20.02 11.23
C ASP A 331 -17.45 19.97 9.70
N GLY A 332 -17.37 18.77 9.09
CA GLY A 332 -17.48 18.57 7.64
C GLY A 332 -16.33 17.80 6.97
N VAL A 333 -15.37 17.30 7.74
CA VAL A 333 -14.29 16.43 7.24
C VAL A 333 -14.87 15.17 6.60
N SER A 334 -14.24 14.70 5.54
CA SER A 334 -14.77 13.61 4.71
C SER A 334 -14.06 12.28 4.92
N GLY A 335 -12.86 12.28 5.47
CA GLY A 335 -12.06 11.09 5.70
C GLY A 335 -10.79 11.37 6.48
N PHE A 336 -10.00 10.34 6.70
CA PHE A 336 -8.79 10.37 7.50
C PHE A 336 -7.57 9.88 6.73
N TRP A 337 -6.41 10.31 7.20
CA TRP A 337 -5.11 9.81 6.83
C TRP A 337 -4.38 9.45 8.12
N THR A 338 -4.19 8.15 8.37
CA THR A 338 -3.52 7.63 9.56
C THR A 338 -2.02 7.53 9.29
N ASP A 339 -1.28 8.45 9.89
CA ASP A 339 0.16 8.58 9.73
C ASP A 339 0.90 8.12 10.98
N MET A 340 2.19 7.86 10.87
CA MET A 340 3.10 7.58 11.99
C MET A 340 2.75 6.32 12.82
N GLY A 341 2.04 5.36 12.25
CA GLY A 341 1.51 4.16 12.94
C GLY A 341 2.48 2.99 13.05
N GLU A 342 3.79 3.16 12.82
CA GLU A 342 4.85 2.15 13.03
C GLU A 342 5.05 1.75 14.50
N PRO A 343 4.85 2.51 15.58
CA PRO A 343 4.70 3.97 15.71
C PRO A 343 5.98 4.74 15.38
N ALA A 344 5.82 6.04 15.12
CA ALA A 344 6.80 6.94 14.52
C ALA A 344 8.25 6.75 15.01
N TRP A 345 9.17 6.86 14.05
CA TRP A 345 10.60 6.64 14.25
C TRP A 345 10.95 5.28 14.85
N SER A 346 10.01 4.33 14.75
CA SER A 346 10.28 2.95 15.09
C SER A 346 10.94 2.27 13.89
N ASN A 347 12.19 1.92 14.05
CA ASN A 347 12.95 1.16 13.07
C ASN A 347 13.73 0.05 13.79
N GLU A 348 14.55 -0.71 13.06
CA GLU A 348 15.31 -1.83 13.61
C GLU A 348 16.30 -1.43 14.70
N GLU A 349 16.74 -0.18 14.73
CA GLU A 349 17.79 0.35 15.61
C GLU A 349 17.23 0.79 16.96
N GLN A 350 15.92 1.04 17.04
CA GLN A 350 15.27 1.58 18.26
C GLN A 350 14.83 0.46 19.20
N THR A 351 15.80 -0.30 19.67
CA THR A 351 15.55 -1.43 20.58
C THR A 351 15.03 -1.02 21.96
N GLU A 352 15.23 0.24 22.38
CA GLU A 352 14.66 0.79 23.61
C GLU A 352 13.13 0.79 23.65
N ARG A 353 12.47 0.78 22.49
CA ARG A 353 11.00 0.72 22.37
C ARG A 353 10.43 -0.66 22.65
N LEU A 354 11.25 -1.70 22.66
CA LEU A 354 10.82 -3.06 22.99
C LEU A 354 10.34 -3.22 24.43
N VAL A 355 10.59 -2.24 25.30
CA VAL A 355 10.03 -2.18 26.67
C VAL A 355 8.53 -1.82 26.70
N MET A 356 7.98 -1.32 25.59
CA MET A 356 6.55 -1.03 25.50
C MET A 356 5.73 -2.31 25.68
N LYS A 357 4.73 -2.22 26.53
CA LYS A 357 3.76 -3.30 26.80
C LYS A 357 2.36 -2.84 26.45
N HIS A 358 1.80 -3.48 25.45
CA HIS A 358 0.42 -3.32 25.02
C HIS A 358 -0.50 -4.26 25.81
N HIS A 359 -1.80 -4.02 25.75
CA HIS A 359 -2.79 -4.91 26.38
C HIS A 359 -2.67 -6.36 25.86
N LEU A 360 -2.42 -6.56 24.56
CA LEU A 360 -2.32 -7.87 23.95
C LEU A 360 -0.94 -8.51 23.98
N GLY A 361 0.14 -7.80 24.31
CA GLY A 361 1.50 -8.38 24.34
C GLY A 361 2.61 -7.36 24.43
N MET A 362 3.84 -7.83 24.34
CA MET A 362 5.02 -6.97 24.27
C MET A 362 5.16 -6.35 22.88
N HIS A 363 5.89 -5.24 22.81
CA HIS A 363 6.01 -4.48 21.56
C HIS A 363 6.65 -5.27 20.41
N ASP A 364 7.58 -6.16 20.69
CA ASP A 364 8.19 -7.04 19.65
C ASP A 364 7.17 -7.94 18.94
N GLU A 365 6.07 -8.30 19.62
CA GLU A 365 4.94 -9.04 19.04
C GLU A 365 3.89 -8.13 18.38
N ILE A 366 3.67 -6.91 18.93
CA ILE A 366 2.58 -6.02 18.53
C ILE A 366 3.03 -4.99 17.49
N HIS A 367 4.30 -4.69 17.39
CA HIS A 367 4.86 -3.64 16.55
C HIS A 367 4.29 -3.64 15.12
N ASN A 368 4.41 -4.75 14.41
CA ASN A 368 3.96 -4.84 13.01
C ASN A 368 2.43 -4.72 12.85
N VAL A 369 1.67 -4.99 13.91
CA VAL A 369 0.20 -4.93 13.88
C VAL A 369 -0.39 -3.71 14.58
N TYR A 370 0.43 -2.87 15.15
CA TYR A 370 -0.02 -1.67 15.87
C TYR A 370 -0.84 -0.75 14.96
N GLY A 371 -0.31 -0.38 13.78
CA GLY A 371 -1.04 0.42 12.80
C GLY A 371 -2.34 -0.24 12.34
N LEU A 372 -2.31 -1.57 12.10
CA LEU A 372 -3.51 -2.33 11.72
C LEU A 372 -4.61 -2.27 12.80
N THR A 373 -4.25 -2.35 14.09
CA THR A 373 -5.23 -2.27 15.20
C THR A 373 -5.84 -0.87 15.30
N TRP A 374 -5.05 0.16 15.05
CA TRP A 374 -5.52 1.53 14.97
C TRP A 374 -6.46 1.76 13.78
N ASP A 375 -6.06 1.32 12.59
CA ASP A 375 -6.88 1.40 11.37
C ASP A 375 -8.25 0.74 11.54
N LYS A 376 -8.28 -0.41 12.22
CA LYS A 376 -9.52 -1.08 12.57
C LYS A 376 -10.42 -0.21 13.45
N VAL A 377 -9.86 0.40 14.49
CA VAL A 377 -10.60 1.30 15.40
C VAL A 377 -11.16 2.49 14.63
N VAL A 378 -10.33 3.17 13.83
CA VAL A 378 -10.75 4.33 13.04
C VAL A 378 -11.93 3.99 12.12
N LYS A 379 -11.84 2.89 11.38
CA LYS A 379 -12.91 2.44 10.48
C LYS A 379 -14.19 2.08 11.23
N GLU A 380 -14.08 1.19 12.22
CA GLU A 380 -15.26 0.68 12.94
C GLU A 380 -16.00 1.81 13.68
N GLN A 381 -15.26 2.75 14.24
CA GLN A 381 -15.86 3.91 14.89
C GLN A 381 -16.48 4.90 13.91
N PHE A 382 -15.87 5.08 12.72
CA PHE A 382 -16.46 5.88 11.66
C PHE A 382 -17.79 5.28 11.20
N GLU A 383 -17.83 3.99 10.87
CA GLU A 383 -19.03 3.31 10.37
C GLU A 383 -20.15 3.25 11.44
N LYS A 384 -19.79 3.01 12.70
CA LYS A 384 -20.72 3.03 13.83
C LYS A 384 -21.47 4.36 13.97
N ARG A 385 -20.77 5.47 13.73
CA ARG A 385 -21.29 6.84 13.90
C ARG A 385 -21.84 7.45 12.61
N ASN A 386 -21.46 6.92 11.45
CA ASN A 386 -21.82 7.44 10.13
C ASN A 386 -22.28 6.31 9.19
N PRO A 387 -23.36 5.56 9.52
CA PRO A 387 -23.73 4.31 8.84
C PRO A 387 -24.08 4.47 7.36
N ASP A 388 -24.46 5.68 6.93
CA ASP A 388 -24.83 5.97 5.54
C ASP A 388 -23.63 6.44 4.68
N ARG A 389 -22.41 6.43 5.23
CA ARG A 389 -21.20 6.91 4.56
C ARG A 389 -20.17 5.79 4.45
N ARG A 390 -19.55 5.64 3.28
CA ARG A 390 -18.34 4.84 3.14
C ARG A 390 -17.18 5.54 3.82
N VAL A 391 -16.41 4.82 4.60
CA VAL A 391 -15.17 5.34 5.18
C VAL A 391 -14.16 5.62 4.08
N PHE A 392 -13.42 6.70 4.24
CA PHE A 392 -12.14 6.90 3.57
C PHE A 392 -11.08 7.05 4.64
N GLN A 393 -10.12 6.16 4.60
CA GLN A 393 -8.95 6.16 5.47
C GLN A 393 -7.77 5.67 4.66
N MET A 394 -6.66 6.38 4.71
CA MET A 394 -5.39 5.99 4.07
C MET A 394 -4.32 5.88 5.14
N THR A 395 -3.58 4.77 5.18
CA THR A 395 -2.61 4.47 6.24
C THR A 395 -1.18 4.39 5.74
N ARG A 396 -0.22 4.84 6.57
CA ARG A 396 1.21 4.64 6.34
C ARG A 396 1.66 3.26 6.77
N ALA A 397 1.34 2.86 8.01
CA ALA A 397 1.81 1.64 8.61
C ALA A 397 0.68 0.63 8.82
N ALA A 398 0.91 -0.62 8.40
CA ALA A 398 -0.04 -1.71 8.60
C ALA A 398 0.59 -3.10 8.46
N TYR A 399 -0.22 -4.12 8.64
CA TYR A 399 0.09 -5.54 8.49
C TYR A 399 -0.89 -6.21 7.52
N ALA A 400 -0.61 -7.46 7.15
CA ALA A 400 -1.54 -8.28 6.37
C ALA A 400 -2.96 -8.24 6.97
N GLY A 401 -3.98 -8.08 6.13
CA GLY A 401 -5.36 -7.87 6.56
C GLY A 401 -5.83 -6.41 6.56
N LEU A 402 -4.92 -5.46 6.28
CA LEU A 402 -5.25 -4.02 6.24
C LEU A 402 -6.36 -3.68 5.24
N GLN A 403 -6.49 -4.42 4.16
CA GLN A 403 -7.50 -4.19 3.11
C GLN A 403 -8.94 -4.16 3.65
N ARG A 404 -9.19 -4.76 4.80
CA ARG A 404 -10.49 -4.75 5.47
C ARG A 404 -10.84 -3.40 6.09
N TYR A 405 -9.84 -2.54 6.30
CA TYR A 405 -9.99 -1.33 7.12
C TYR A 405 -9.59 -0.05 6.41
N THR A 406 -8.59 -0.10 5.54
CA THR A 406 -7.91 1.09 5.05
C THR A 406 -7.39 0.93 3.62
N PHE A 407 -6.94 2.04 3.04
CA PHE A 407 -6.18 2.14 1.79
C PHE A 407 -4.71 2.44 2.11
N GLY A 408 -3.81 2.27 1.14
CA GLY A 408 -2.39 2.49 1.35
C GLY A 408 -1.81 3.66 0.58
N TRP A 409 -0.63 4.10 0.99
CA TRP A 409 0.32 4.82 0.14
C TRP A 409 1.74 4.33 0.49
N THR A 410 2.69 4.63 -0.38
CA THR A 410 4.06 4.07 -0.28
C THR A 410 4.98 4.84 0.67
N GLY A 411 4.43 5.71 1.51
CA GLY A 411 5.19 6.54 2.45
C GLY A 411 6.07 7.59 1.77
N ASP A 412 7.03 8.11 2.52
CA ASP A 412 7.82 9.29 2.22
C ASP A 412 8.93 8.99 1.19
N SER A 413 8.59 8.98 -0.09
CA SER A 413 9.56 8.77 -1.17
C SER A 413 10.40 10.04 -1.43
N GLY A 414 11.68 9.88 -1.80
CA GLY A 414 12.54 11.03 -2.10
C GLY A 414 12.22 11.69 -3.44
N ASN A 415 12.54 12.99 -3.54
CA ASN A 415 12.46 13.78 -4.76
C ASN A 415 13.68 14.70 -4.85
N GLY A 416 14.82 14.21 -5.21
CA GLY A 416 16.01 15.04 -5.45
C GLY A 416 16.32 15.20 -6.93
N ASP A 417 17.15 16.17 -7.28
CA ASP A 417 17.73 16.34 -8.62
C ASP A 417 18.65 15.19 -9.03
N ASP A 418 19.05 14.39 -8.05
CA ASP A 418 19.84 13.20 -8.24
C ASP A 418 19.00 12.13 -8.98
N VAL A 419 19.63 11.48 -9.92
CA VAL A 419 19.08 10.36 -10.70
C VAL A 419 18.53 9.25 -9.78
N LEU A 420 19.10 9.09 -8.58
CA LEU A 420 18.68 8.08 -7.61
C LEU A 420 17.47 8.52 -6.78
N GLN A 421 17.30 9.80 -6.49
CA GLN A 421 16.18 10.28 -5.67
C GLN A 421 14.97 10.72 -6.50
N GLY A 422 15.15 11.51 -7.55
CA GLY A 422 14.03 11.98 -8.37
C GLY A 422 13.53 10.95 -9.39
N TRP A 423 14.35 10.70 -10.40
CA TRP A 423 14.02 9.77 -11.48
C TRP A 423 14.07 8.31 -11.04
N GLY A 424 14.98 7.97 -10.11
CA GLY A 424 15.07 6.66 -9.52
C GLY A 424 13.82 6.32 -8.71
N GLN A 425 13.32 7.27 -7.93
CA GLN A 425 12.08 7.06 -7.16
C GLN A 425 10.85 6.96 -8.06
N LEU A 426 10.73 7.78 -9.10
CA LEU A 426 9.66 7.59 -10.07
C LEU A 426 9.66 6.17 -10.66
N ALA A 427 10.84 5.66 -11.01
CA ALA A 427 10.98 4.29 -11.51
C ALA A 427 10.64 3.24 -10.46
N ASN A 428 11.08 3.44 -9.21
CA ASN A 428 10.88 2.51 -8.10
C ASN A 428 9.42 2.44 -7.62
N GLN A 429 8.66 3.55 -7.70
CA GLN A 429 7.25 3.55 -7.27
C GLN A 429 6.37 2.61 -8.10
N ILE A 430 6.75 2.30 -9.34
CA ILE A 430 5.98 1.37 -10.17
C ILE A 430 6.00 -0.04 -9.56
N PRO A 431 7.16 -0.73 -9.40
CA PRO A 431 7.18 -2.05 -8.79
C PRO A 431 6.73 -2.08 -7.33
N VAL A 432 6.96 -1.02 -6.54
CA VAL A 432 6.47 -0.93 -5.16
C VAL A 432 4.95 -0.99 -5.12
N MET A 433 4.25 -0.19 -5.93
CA MET A 433 2.78 -0.19 -5.99
C MET A 433 2.21 -1.49 -6.58
N LEU A 434 2.87 -2.07 -7.60
CA LEU A 434 2.47 -3.35 -8.17
C LEU A 434 2.57 -4.47 -7.13
N SER A 435 3.66 -4.50 -6.37
CA SER A 435 3.87 -5.46 -5.28
C SER A 435 2.88 -5.27 -4.13
N ALA A 436 2.60 -4.02 -3.76
CA ALA A 436 1.56 -3.69 -2.78
C ALA A 436 0.20 -4.24 -3.22
N GLY A 437 -0.16 -4.07 -4.49
CA GLY A 437 -1.38 -4.61 -5.09
C GLY A 437 -1.50 -6.14 -4.97
N LEU A 438 -0.41 -6.87 -5.19
CA LEU A 438 -0.35 -8.33 -4.99
C LEU A 438 -0.53 -8.72 -3.51
N GLY A 439 -0.14 -7.84 -2.59
CA GLY A 439 -0.32 -7.99 -1.13
C GLY A 439 -1.70 -7.58 -0.63
N LEU A 440 -2.71 -7.45 -1.49
CA LEU A 440 -4.07 -7.00 -1.19
C LEU A 440 -4.18 -5.51 -0.80
N ILE A 441 -3.33 -4.65 -1.36
CA ILE A 441 -3.48 -3.20 -1.28
C ILE A 441 -3.87 -2.65 -2.68
N PRO A 442 -5.07 -3.00 -3.20
CA PRO A 442 -5.46 -2.65 -4.57
C PRO A 442 -5.74 -1.16 -4.75
N PHE A 443 -5.97 -0.45 -3.65
CA PHE A 443 -6.20 0.99 -3.61
C PHE A 443 -5.04 1.64 -2.89
N SER A 444 -4.04 2.05 -3.66
CA SER A 444 -2.84 2.70 -3.15
C SER A 444 -2.51 3.98 -3.93
N SER A 445 -1.72 4.82 -3.31
CA SER A 445 -1.06 5.99 -3.90
C SER A 445 0.45 5.88 -3.68
N CYS A 446 1.22 6.63 -4.44
CA CYS A 446 2.51 7.13 -3.96
C CYS A 446 2.38 8.61 -3.66
N ASP A 447 3.40 9.22 -3.05
CA ASP A 447 3.54 10.66 -3.02
C ASP A 447 3.98 11.11 -4.41
N ILE A 448 2.99 11.53 -5.22
CA ILE A 448 3.26 12.01 -6.59
C ILE A 448 4.09 13.27 -6.48
N THR A 449 5.18 13.32 -7.17
CA THR A 449 6.30 14.26 -7.14
C THR A 449 7.43 13.90 -6.17
N GLY A 450 7.28 12.88 -5.33
CA GLY A 450 8.16 12.59 -4.20
C GLY A 450 7.87 13.49 -3.00
N TYR A 451 7.99 12.96 -1.80
CA TYR A 451 7.72 13.70 -0.57
C TYR A 451 8.91 14.57 -0.15
N CYS A 452 10.10 13.98 -0.07
CA CYS A 452 11.28 14.64 0.45
C CYS A 452 12.12 15.33 -0.63
N GLY A 453 12.74 16.44 -0.25
CA GLY A 453 13.75 17.15 -1.01
C GLY A 453 13.35 18.56 -1.42
N ASP A 454 14.29 19.48 -1.36
CA ASP A 454 14.05 20.87 -1.71
C ASP A 454 13.87 21.05 -3.22
N ILE A 455 12.95 21.93 -3.61
CA ILE A 455 12.75 22.35 -5.00
C ILE A 455 13.31 23.76 -5.17
N GLU A 456 14.60 23.86 -5.49
CA GLU A 456 15.27 25.14 -5.69
C GLU A 456 14.92 25.78 -7.04
N ASP A 457 14.70 24.97 -8.08
CA ASP A 457 14.43 25.43 -9.46
C ASP A 457 13.24 24.68 -10.06
N TYR A 458 12.05 25.25 -9.95
CA TYR A 458 10.81 24.69 -10.50
C TYR A 458 10.84 24.46 -12.02
N PRO A 459 11.35 25.37 -12.87
CA PRO A 459 11.55 25.11 -14.28
C PRO A 459 12.46 23.93 -14.59
N ALA A 460 13.55 23.73 -13.84
CA ALA A 460 14.44 22.58 -14.03
C ALA A 460 13.76 21.26 -13.70
N MET A 461 12.82 21.25 -12.76
CA MET A 461 12.03 20.09 -12.35
C MET A 461 10.81 19.80 -13.26
N ALA A 462 10.49 20.68 -14.21
CA ALA A 462 9.26 20.60 -15.01
C ALA A 462 9.08 19.27 -15.77
N GLU A 463 10.17 18.70 -16.30
CA GLU A 463 10.11 17.40 -16.99
C GLU A 463 9.82 16.26 -16.01
N LEU A 464 10.54 16.18 -14.90
CA LEU A 464 10.32 15.16 -13.87
C LEU A 464 8.90 15.26 -13.30
N TYR A 465 8.46 16.48 -12.96
CA TYR A 465 7.10 16.74 -12.51
C TYR A 465 6.06 16.24 -13.50
N THR A 466 6.20 16.55 -14.78
CA THR A 466 5.29 16.08 -15.82
C THR A 466 5.20 14.56 -15.86
N ARG A 467 6.34 13.85 -15.78
CA ARG A 467 6.38 12.38 -15.81
C ARG A 467 5.79 11.76 -14.54
N TRP A 468 5.98 12.39 -13.39
CA TRP A 468 5.31 12.00 -12.15
C TRP A 468 3.79 12.11 -12.26
N ILE A 469 3.25 13.22 -12.76
CA ILE A 469 1.80 13.39 -12.91
C ILE A 469 1.24 12.41 -13.95
N GLN A 470 1.96 12.14 -15.03
CA GLN A 470 1.56 11.13 -16.03
C GLN A 470 1.44 9.74 -15.39
N PHE A 471 2.40 9.33 -14.59
CA PHE A 471 2.31 8.09 -13.81
C PHE A 471 1.22 8.15 -12.76
N GLY A 472 1.18 9.22 -11.98
CA GLY A 472 0.24 9.44 -10.89
C GLY A 472 -1.23 9.41 -11.32
N ALA A 473 -1.55 9.76 -12.57
CA ALA A 473 -2.90 9.66 -13.12
C ALA A 473 -3.41 8.22 -13.17
N PHE A 474 -2.52 7.23 -13.18
CA PHE A 474 -2.85 5.79 -13.14
C PHE A 474 -2.73 5.17 -11.74
N ASN A 475 -2.38 5.95 -10.72
CA ASN A 475 -2.50 5.45 -9.37
C ASN A 475 -3.98 5.30 -9.01
N PRO A 476 -4.42 4.18 -8.40
CA PRO A 476 -5.81 4.03 -7.98
C PRO A 476 -6.30 5.20 -7.11
N LEU A 477 -5.50 5.59 -6.12
CA LEU A 477 -5.64 6.85 -5.39
C LEU A 477 -4.52 7.78 -5.87
N SER A 478 -4.84 9.00 -6.29
CA SER A 478 -3.87 9.93 -6.87
C SER A 478 -3.73 11.15 -5.99
N ARG A 479 -2.62 11.25 -5.25
CA ARG A 479 -2.33 12.36 -4.34
C ARG A 479 -0.99 12.99 -4.66
N ILE A 480 -0.97 14.27 -5.03
CA ILE A 480 0.26 15.07 -4.97
C ILE A 480 0.56 15.35 -3.50
N HIS A 481 1.78 15.08 -3.08
CA HIS A 481 2.22 15.38 -1.72
C HIS A 481 3.73 15.63 -1.69
N HIS A 482 4.12 16.69 -0.96
CA HIS A 482 5.51 17.08 -0.79
C HIS A 482 5.69 17.82 0.54
N GLU A 483 6.89 17.71 1.13
CA GLU A 483 7.17 18.28 2.44
C GLU A 483 7.32 19.81 2.42
N GLY A 484 7.01 20.42 3.57
CA GLY A 484 7.43 21.77 3.96
C GLY A 484 7.03 22.89 3.01
N ASP A 485 7.95 23.80 2.83
CA ASP A 485 7.76 25.07 2.11
C ASP A 485 7.84 24.92 0.57
N ASN A 486 7.89 23.71 0.04
CA ASN A 486 7.98 23.43 -1.38
C ASN A 486 6.60 23.08 -1.97
N PRO A 487 5.82 24.05 -2.44
CA PRO A 487 4.53 23.80 -3.06
C PRO A 487 4.68 23.06 -4.40
N VAL A 488 3.75 22.13 -4.69
CA VAL A 488 3.82 21.26 -5.88
C VAL A 488 2.54 21.27 -6.72
N GLU A 489 1.80 22.37 -6.67
CA GLU A 489 0.64 22.54 -7.51
C GLU A 489 1.01 22.64 -9.01
N PRO A 490 0.17 22.14 -9.93
CA PRO A 490 0.49 22.03 -11.35
C PRO A 490 0.98 23.31 -12.05
N TRP A 491 0.55 24.45 -11.57
CA TRP A 491 0.86 25.77 -12.18
C TRP A 491 2.20 26.37 -11.76
N LEU A 492 2.96 25.73 -10.90
CA LEU A 492 4.23 26.26 -10.39
C LEU A 492 5.43 25.90 -11.27
N PHE A 493 5.32 24.83 -12.07
CA PHE A 493 6.38 24.26 -12.89
C PHE A 493 6.44 24.83 -14.32
N GLY A 494 5.69 25.90 -14.58
CA GLY A 494 5.63 26.57 -15.88
C GLY A 494 4.49 26.11 -16.79
N PRO A 495 4.19 26.88 -17.85
CA PRO A 495 2.96 26.69 -18.65
C PRO A 495 2.88 25.34 -19.38
N GLU A 496 4.02 24.79 -19.82
CA GLU A 496 4.05 23.49 -20.51
C GLU A 496 3.78 22.35 -19.51
N ALA A 497 4.40 22.39 -18.33
CA ALA A 497 4.17 21.40 -17.29
C ALA A 497 2.72 21.45 -16.78
N GLU A 498 2.16 22.66 -16.56
CA GLU A 498 0.74 22.84 -16.20
C GLU A 498 -0.19 22.23 -17.25
N LYS A 499 0.04 22.50 -18.54
CA LYS A 499 -0.74 21.95 -19.64
C LYS A 499 -0.68 20.41 -19.67
N ASN A 500 0.51 19.84 -19.52
CA ASN A 500 0.72 18.39 -19.57
C ASN A 500 0.14 17.71 -18.32
N ALA A 501 0.30 18.31 -17.15
CA ALA A 501 -0.30 17.84 -15.91
C ALA A 501 -1.83 17.85 -15.99
N LYS A 502 -2.41 18.95 -16.46
CA LYS A 502 -3.86 19.04 -16.70
C LYS A 502 -4.36 17.93 -17.62
N ALA A 503 -3.69 17.70 -18.76
CA ALA A 503 -4.06 16.66 -19.71
C ALA A 503 -4.00 15.25 -19.10
N ALA A 504 -3.00 14.95 -18.28
CA ALA A 504 -2.88 13.67 -17.58
C ALA A 504 -3.98 13.50 -16.51
N ILE A 505 -4.27 14.53 -15.73
CA ILE A 505 -5.35 14.52 -14.74
C ILE A 505 -6.71 14.36 -15.44
N GLU A 506 -6.98 15.11 -16.53
CA GLU A 506 -8.21 14.98 -17.31
C GLU A 506 -8.38 13.56 -17.89
N LEU A 507 -7.29 12.89 -18.30
CA LEU A 507 -7.33 11.51 -18.74
C LEU A 507 -7.84 10.58 -17.64
N LYS A 508 -7.37 10.74 -16.38
CA LYS A 508 -7.89 10.02 -15.24
C LYS A 508 -9.41 10.20 -15.09
N TYR A 509 -9.89 11.44 -15.18
CA TYR A 509 -11.33 11.71 -15.05
C TYR A 509 -12.15 11.14 -16.22
N ARG A 510 -11.64 11.16 -17.43
CA ARG A 510 -12.28 10.44 -18.56
C ARG A 510 -12.39 8.94 -18.31
N LEU A 511 -11.38 8.34 -17.70
CA LEU A 511 -11.33 6.91 -17.39
C LEU A 511 -12.07 6.53 -16.10
N LEU A 512 -12.72 7.44 -15.38
CA LEU A 512 -13.40 7.13 -14.12
C LEU A 512 -14.41 5.97 -14.20
N PRO A 513 -15.22 5.82 -15.25
CA PRO A 513 -16.12 4.65 -15.36
C PRO A 513 -15.32 3.34 -15.43
N TYR A 514 -14.21 3.32 -16.16
CA TYR A 514 -13.29 2.20 -16.24
C TYR A 514 -12.63 1.92 -14.89
N ILE A 515 -12.08 2.95 -14.23
CA ILE A 515 -11.46 2.86 -12.92
C ILE A 515 -12.45 2.33 -11.87
N TYR A 516 -13.69 2.83 -11.87
CA TYR A 516 -14.71 2.42 -10.91
C TYR A 516 -15.16 0.96 -11.13
N THR A 517 -15.17 0.49 -12.39
CA THR A 517 -15.43 -0.92 -12.72
C THR A 517 -14.35 -1.82 -12.14
N TYR A 518 -13.08 -1.46 -12.31
CA TYR A 518 -11.97 -2.21 -11.73
C TYR A 518 -11.85 -2.06 -10.20
N ALA A 519 -12.29 -0.94 -9.65
CA ALA A 519 -12.44 -0.79 -8.20
C ALA A 519 -13.49 -1.78 -7.66
N ARG A 520 -14.57 -2.01 -8.39
CA ARG A 520 -15.56 -3.03 -8.03
C ARG A 520 -14.99 -4.44 -8.14
N GLU A 521 -14.23 -4.75 -9.19
CA GLU A 521 -13.53 -6.05 -9.30
C GLU A 521 -12.56 -6.25 -8.13
N ALA A 522 -11.78 -5.24 -7.78
CA ALA A 522 -10.85 -5.30 -6.65
C ALA A 522 -11.57 -5.56 -5.32
N TYR A 523 -12.69 -4.87 -5.08
CA TYR A 523 -13.56 -5.12 -3.92
C TYR A 523 -14.10 -6.56 -3.87
N ASP A 524 -14.51 -7.11 -5.01
CA ASP A 524 -15.12 -8.44 -5.06
C ASP A 524 -14.07 -9.56 -4.96
N THR A 525 -12.86 -9.37 -5.53
CA THR A 525 -11.89 -10.44 -5.79
C THR A 525 -10.51 -10.21 -5.14
N GLY A 526 -10.19 -8.99 -4.70
CA GLY A 526 -8.85 -8.60 -4.26
C GLY A 526 -7.84 -8.33 -5.40
N LEU A 527 -8.22 -8.54 -6.66
CA LEU A 527 -7.32 -8.29 -7.79
C LEU A 527 -7.02 -6.79 -7.92
N PRO A 528 -5.75 -6.38 -8.04
CA PRO A 528 -5.41 -4.97 -8.11
C PRO A 528 -5.84 -4.32 -9.43
N ILE A 529 -6.03 -2.99 -9.39
CA ILE A 529 -6.29 -2.18 -10.60
C ILE A 529 -5.01 -2.04 -11.42
N MET A 530 -3.89 -1.69 -10.77
CA MET A 530 -2.55 -1.75 -11.36
C MET A 530 -2.02 -3.17 -11.26
N ARG A 531 -1.73 -3.80 -12.41
CA ARG A 531 -1.36 -5.22 -12.51
C ARG A 531 0.01 -5.39 -13.13
N PRO A 532 0.94 -6.15 -12.52
CA PRO A 532 2.10 -6.62 -13.25
C PRO A 532 1.66 -7.50 -14.43
N LEU A 533 2.41 -7.48 -15.51
CA LEU A 533 2.00 -8.17 -16.74
C LEU A 533 1.82 -9.68 -16.53
N PHE A 534 2.65 -10.32 -15.71
CA PHE A 534 2.56 -11.75 -15.43
C PHE A 534 1.24 -12.17 -14.75
N LEU A 535 0.51 -11.24 -14.13
CA LEU A 535 -0.80 -11.54 -13.52
C LEU A 535 -1.83 -11.93 -14.59
N GLU A 536 -1.73 -11.34 -15.80
CA GLU A 536 -2.59 -11.63 -16.95
C GLU A 536 -1.92 -12.62 -17.94
N TYR A 537 -0.57 -12.67 -17.97
CA TYR A 537 0.24 -13.49 -18.86
C TYR A 537 1.23 -14.37 -18.08
N PRO A 538 0.74 -15.32 -17.24
CA PRO A 538 1.57 -16.05 -16.29
C PRO A 538 2.56 -17.04 -16.92
N MET A 539 2.40 -17.37 -18.20
CA MET A 539 3.28 -18.27 -18.93
C MET A 539 4.35 -17.55 -19.75
N ASP A 540 4.28 -16.23 -19.81
CA ASP A 540 5.23 -15.38 -20.54
C ASP A 540 6.30 -14.86 -19.57
N MET A 541 7.47 -15.49 -19.61
CA MET A 541 8.58 -15.20 -18.67
C MET A 541 9.20 -13.80 -18.88
N GLU A 542 9.07 -13.18 -20.05
CA GLU A 542 9.52 -11.80 -20.27
C GLU A 542 8.78 -10.84 -19.35
N THR A 543 7.53 -11.15 -19.00
CA THR A 543 6.69 -10.34 -18.12
C THR A 543 7.19 -10.28 -16.68
N PHE A 544 8.06 -11.19 -16.25
CA PHE A 544 8.61 -11.26 -14.88
C PHE A 544 9.62 -10.14 -14.61
N SER A 545 10.20 -9.56 -15.66
CA SER A 545 11.22 -8.50 -15.59
C SER A 545 10.74 -7.13 -16.10
N THR A 546 9.42 -6.95 -16.29
CA THR A 546 8.84 -5.70 -16.81
C THR A 546 8.47 -4.70 -15.70
N ASP A 547 9.44 -4.29 -14.87
CA ASP A 547 9.21 -3.45 -13.68
C ASP A 547 8.74 -2.02 -13.98
N ALA A 548 8.96 -1.51 -15.21
CA ALA A 548 8.67 -0.12 -15.58
C ALA A 548 7.44 0.03 -16.48
N GLN A 549 6.55 -0.94 -16.48
CA GLN A 549 5.28 -0.94 -17.20
C GLN A 549 4.27 -1.87 -16.50
N PHE A 550 2.98 -1.63 -16.72
CA PHE A 550 1.93 -2.40 -16.07
C PHE A 550 0.64 -2.39 -16.89
N LEU A 551 -0.26 -3.31 -16.58
CA LEU A 551 -1.65 -3.25 -17.02
C LEU A 551 -2.47 -2.44 -16.01
N PHE A 552 -3.28 -1.52 -16.49
CA PHE A 552 -4.30 -0.83 -15.73
C PHE A 552 -5.65 -1.45 -16.08
N GLY A 553 -6.18 -2.26 -15.19
CA GLY A 553 -7.19 -3.27 -15.53
C GLY A 553 -6.56 -4.41 -16.33
N ARG A 554 -7.27 -4.93 -17.33
CA ARG A 554 -6.80 -6.00 -18.23
C ARG A 554 -6.52 -5.51 -19.65
N GLU A 555 -7.06 -4.34 -20.00
CA GLU A 555 -7.13 -3.88 -21.39
C GLU A 555 -6.17 -2.74 -21.71
N LEU A 556 -5.72 -1.99 -20.69
CA LEU A 556 -4.80 -0.86 -20.88
C LEU A 556 -3.40 -1.22 -20.39
N LEU A 557 -2.42 -1.28 -21.30
CA LEU A 557 -1.01 -1.33 -20.94
C LEU A 557 -0.47 0.10 -20.86
N VAL A 558 0.19 0.43 -19.76
CA VAL A 558 0.75 1.75 -19.47
C VAL A 558 2.26 1.61 -19.27
N ALA A 559 3.05 2.43 -19.97
CA ALA A 559 4.51 2.38 -19.90
C ALA A 559 5.11 3.76 -19.55
N PRO A 560 5.17 4.13 -18.26
CA PRO A 560 5.70 5.42 -17.82
C PRO A 560 7.14 5.65 -18.28
N VAL A 561 7.45 6.90 -18.63
CA VAL A 561 8.82 7.32 -18.94
C VAL A 561 9.53 7.70 -17.65
N VAL A 562 10.56 6.94 -17.30
CA VAL A 562 11.27 7.07 -16.02
C VAL A 562 12.74 7.48 -16.20
N LYS A 563 13.08 8.08 -17.34
CA LYS A 563 14.44 8.51 -17.63
C LYS A 563 14.43 9.95 -18.14
N LYS A 564 15.29 10.80 -17.54
CA LYS A 564 15.47 12.21 -17.92
C LYS A 564 15.79 12.34 -19.40
N GLY A 565 15.13 13.27 -20.07
CA GLY A 565 15.36 13.60 -21.49
C GLY A 565 14.84 12.57 -22.49
N ALA A 566 14.29 11.43 -22.05
CA ALA A 566 13.79 10.42 -22.97
C ALA A 566 12.53 10.89 -23.72
N ARG A 567 12.53 10.67 -25.03
CA ARG A 567 11.39 10.94 -25.93
C ARG A 567 10.95 9.70 -26.68
N THR A 568 11.54 8.58 -26.33
CA THR A 568 11.13 7.23 -26.75
C THR A 568 11.12 6.30 -25.54
N LYS A 569 10.34 5.24 -25.61
CA LYS A 569 10.25 4.21 -24.57
C LYS A 569 10.30 2.84 -25.24
N ASN A 570 11.12 1.93 -24.69
CA ASN A 570 11.07 0.53 -25.04
C ASN A 570 9.99 -0.15 -24.21
N VAL A 571 9.05 -0.82 -24.85
CA VAL A 571 7.85 -1.43 -24.24
C VAL A 571 7.75 -2.88 -24.67
N TYR A 572 7.53 -3.78 -23.73
CA TYR A 572 7.16 -5.16 -24.02
C TYR A 572 5.64 -5.26 -24.19
N LEU A 573 5.20 -5.75 -25.32
CA LEU A 573 3.80 -6.03 -25.60
C LEU A 573 3.58 -7.54 -25.50
N PRO A 574 2.81 -8.04 -24.51
CA PRO A 574 2.51 -9.46 -24.40
C PRO A 574 1.61 -9.96 -25.55
N GLU A 575 1.34 -11.28 -25.58
CA GLU A 575 0.49 -11.92 -26.56
C GLU A 575 -0.80 -11.14 -26.86
N GLY A 576 -1.09 -10.95 -28.16
CA GLY A 576 -2.27 -10.25 -28.65
C GLY A 576 -1.95 -9.14 -29.64
N THR A 577 -2.96 -8.39 -30.00
CA THR A 577 -2.84 -7.19 -30.84
C THR A 577 -3.09 -5.95 -30.01
N TRP A 578 -2.22 -4.97 -30.11
CA TRP A 578 -2.22 -3.76 -29.30
C TRP A 578 -2.37 -2.52 -30.16
N ILE A 579 -3.28 -1.64 -29.80
CA ILE A 579 -3.55 -0.38 -30.49
C ILE A 579 -2.98 0.75 -29.65
N ASP A 580 -2.15 1.61 -30.25
CA ASP A 580 -1.64 2.79 -29.57
C ASP A 580 -2.81 3.71 -29.18
N TYR A 581 -2.92 4.03 -27.89
CA TYR A 581 -3.99 4.88 -27.37
C TYR A 581 -3.87 6.32 -27.89
N ASN A 582 -2.64 6.83 -28.03
CA ASN A 582 -2.35 8.19 -28.47
C ASN A 582 -2.46 8.33 -29.99
N ASN A 583 -2.13 7.25 -30.73
CA ASN A 583 -2.29 7.19 -32.20
C ASN A 583 -3.06 5.93 -32.59
N LYS A 584 -4.38 6.02 -32.60
CA LYS A 584 -5.30 4.89 -32.84
C LYS A 584 -5.14 4.18 -34.18
N GLN A 585 -4.36 4.73 -35.10
CA GLN A 585 -4.05 4.10 -36.41
C GLN A 585 -2.84 3.16 -36.30
N THR A 586 -2.03 3.27 -35.26
CA THR A 586 -0.85 2.42 -35.07
C THR A 586 -1.24 1.15 -34.31
N VAL A 587 -0.95 0.01 -34.90
CA VAL A 587 -1.26 -1.32 -34.38
C VAL A 587 0.02 -2.13 -34.28
N TYR A 588 0.20 -2.82 -33.17
CA TYR A 588 1.35 -3.67 -32.88
C TYR A 588 0.92 -5.11 -32.66
N THR A 589 1.71 -6.06 -33.14
CA THR A 589 1.62 -7.46 -32.74
C THR A 589 2.36 -7.66 -31.43
N GLY A 590 1.83 -8.46 -30.52
CA GLY A 590 2.45 -8.76 -29.24
C GLY A 590 3.60 -9.77 -29.30
N GLU A 591 4.04 -10.26 -28.16
CA GLU A 591 5.20 -11.13 -27.89
C GLU A 591 6.52 -10.52 -28.36
N GLN A 592 6.67 -9.19 -28.20
CA GLN A 592 7.89 -8.49 -28.61
C GLN A 592 8.13 -7.20 -27.86
N TRP A 593 9.38 -6.82 -27.80
CA TRP A 593 9.79 -5.47 -27.44
C TRP A 593 9.66 -4.52 -28.62
N THR A 594 9.09 -3.36 -28.39
CA THR A 594 8.99 -2.31 -29.41
C THR A 594 9.39 -0.97 -28.84
N THR A 595 10.04 -0.14 -29.67
CA THR A 595 10.36 1.24 -29.30
C THR A 595 9.28 2.16 -29.84
N VAL A 596 8.72 2.98 -28.96
CA VAL A 596 7.63 3.90 -29.31
C VAL A 596 7.99 5.34 -28.95
N ASP A 597 7.37 6.28 -29.63
CA ASP A 597 7.51 7.70 -29.30
C ASP A 597 6.88 8.00 -27.94
N ALA A 598 7.56 8.82 -27.16
CA ALA A 598 7.14 9.22 -25.83
C ALA A 598 7.36 10.73 -25.59
N PRO A 599 6.69 11.60 -26.36
CA PRO A 599 6.81 13.04 -26.20
C PRO A 599 6.39 13.45 -24.77
N LEU A 600 6.85 14.61 -24.32
CA LEU A 600 6.54 15.07 -22.96
C LEU A 600 5.03 15.30 -22.73
N SER A 601 4.29 15.54 -23.80
CA SER A 601 2.84 15.77 -23.76
C SER A 601 1.97 14.52 -23.52
N SER A 602 2.56 13.31 -23.55
CA SER A 602 1.79 12.07 -23.39
C SER A 602 2.60 10.95 -22.74
N ILE A 603 1.87 10.01 -22.17
CA ILE A 603 2.40 8.74 -21.66
C ILE A 603 2.12 7.63 -22.69
N PRO A 604 3.09 6.76 -23.01
CA PRO A 604 2.84 5.60 -23.86
C PRO A 604 1.79 4.66 -23.24
N MET A 605 0.74 4.39 -24.01
CA MET A 605 -0.38 3.54 -23.62
C MET A 605 -0.87 2.72 -24.80
N PHE A 606 -1.30 1.49 -24.52
CA PHE A 606 -1.80 0.58 -25.53
C PHE A 606 -3.10 -0.07 -25.06
N VAL A 607 -4.03 -0.21 -25.99
CA VAL A 607 -5.31 -0.90 -25.76
C VAL A 607 -5.25 -2.27 -26.43
N LYS A 608 -5.59 -3.32 -25.71
CA LYS A 608 -5.73 -4.67 -26.29
C LYS A 608 -6.89 -4.66 -27.27
N GLN A 609 -6.69 -5.17 -28.49
CA GLN A 609 -7.71 -5.23 -29.51
C GLN A 609 -8.95 -6.01 -29.03
N GLY A 610 -10.14 -5.52 -29.37
CA GLY A 610 -11.41 -6.10 -28.93
C GLY A 610 -11.89 -5.64 -27.57
N SER A 611 -11.14 -4.77 -26.88
CA SER A 611 -11.50 -4.23 -25.59
C SER A 611 -12.53 -3.11 -25.68
N ILE A 612 -13.31 -2.94 -24.61
CA ILE A 612 -14.24 -1.82 -24.42
C ILE A 612 -13.73 -0.97 -23.25
N ILE A 613 -13.37 0.27 -23.54
CA ILE A 613 -12.91 1.23 -22.53
C ILE A 613 -14.01 2.28 -22.32
N PRO A 614 -14.83 2.18 -21.26
CA PRO A 614 -15.85 3.18 -20.97
C PRO A 614 -15.18 4.49 -20.52
N THR A 615 -15.62 5.59 -21.11
CA THR A 615 -15.15 6.94 -20.79
C THR A 615 -16.32 7.88 -20.53
N MET A 616 -16.03 9.01 -19.88
CA MET A 616 -17.01 10.06 -19.63
C MET A 616 -16.42 11.44 -19.98
N PRO A 617 -17.25 12.48 -20.13
CA PRO A 617 -16.76 13.85 -20.26
C PRO A 617 -15.88 14.23 -19.05
N VAL A 618 -14.88 15.10 -19.30
CA VAL A 618 -14.07 15.66 -18.22
C VAL A 618 -14.94 16.56 -17.34
N MET A 619 -14.82 16.37 -16.04
CA MET A 619 -15.51 17.15 -15.03
C MET A 619 -14.50 17.68 -14.01
N ASN A 620 -14.82 18.76 -13.32
CA ASN A 620 -13.93 19.35 -12.32
C ASN A 620 -13.79 18.50 -11.06
N TYR A 621 -14.79 17.64 -10.79
CA TYR A 621 -14.80 16.68 -9.67
C TYR A 621 -15.75 15.52 -9.95
N THR A 622 -15.58 14.41 -9.28
CA THR A 622 -16.26 13.14 -9.58
C THR A 622 -17.78 13.14 -9.39
N HIS A 623 -18.34 14.12 -8.66
CA HIS A 623 -19.77 14.25 -8.40
C HIS A 623 -20.41 15.40 -9.21
N GLU A 624 -19.64 16.12 -10.01
CA GLU A 624 -20.19 17.09 -10.95
C GLU A 624 -21.09 16.36 -11.96
N LYS A 625 -22.28 16.90 -12.20
CA LYS A 625 -23.15 16.33 -13.24
C LYS A 625 -22.72 16.87 -14.58
N PRO A 626 -22.60 16.03 -15.62
CA PRO A 626 -22.38 16.55 -16.97
C PRO A 626 -23.53 17.49 -17.34
N VAL A 627 -23.18 18.62 -17.92
CA VAL A 627 -24.15 19.61 -18.46
C VAL A 627 -24.79 19.04 -19.71
#